data_c7250b5d52a29bf72c1837c09acf8d5f
#
_entry.id   c7250b5d52a29bf72c1837c09acf8d5f
#
_cell.length_a   1.000
_cell.length_b   1.000
_cell.length_c   1.000
_cell.angle_alpha   90.00
_cell.angle_beta   90.00
_cell.angle_gamma   90.00
#
_symmetry.space_group_name_H-M   'P 1'
#
loop_
_entity.id
_entity.type
_entity.pdbx_description
1 polymer ?
#
loop_
_entity_poly.entity_id
_entity_poly.type
_entity_poly.pdbx_seq_one_letter_code
_entity_poly.pdbx_strand_id
1 'polypeptide(L)'
;MRRIQVNPNADDTRIRDYSQTVDTQKLYRVDFSKVATEQSTSVSSVSWESVGYRKMSFASESLSSNVADAYLSADWCGKATVKVTATLANGRTNVVYFNVDIDDPEYRTYSR
;
A
#
# COMPACT_ATOMS: atom_id res chain seq x y z
N MET A 1 0.12 -6.50 11.10
CA MET A 1 -0.47 -6.17 9.79
C MET A 1 -0.78 -4.68 9.70
N ARG A 2 -0.44 -4.07 8.61
CA ARG A 2 -0.79 -2.68 8.31
C ARG A 2 -2.12 -2.65 7.57
N ARG A 3 -3.09 -1.93 8.09
CA ARG A 3 -4.42 -1.88 7.47
C ARG A 3 -4.80 -0.44 7.12
N ILE A 4 -5.22 -0.24 5.88
CA ILE A 4 -5.69 1.04 5.37
C ILE A 4 -7.16 0.89 4.97
N GLN A 5 -8.05 1.64 5.63
CA GLN A 5 -9.45 1.70 5.28
C GLN A 5 -9.65 2.88 4.31
N VAL A 6 -10.08 2.58 3.10
CA VAL A 6 -10.31 3.62 2.09
C VAL A 6 -11.69 4.20 2.28
N ASN A 7 -11.75 5.53 2.43
CA ASN A 7 -12.98 6.25 2.61
C ASN A 7 -13.53 6.67 1.24
N PRO A 8 -14.84 6.49 0.98
CA PRO A 8 -15.41 6.91 -0.30
C PRO A 8 -15.50 8.42 -0.45
N ASN A 9 -15.44 9.16 0.65
CA ASN A 9 -15.48 10.63 0.59
C ASN A 9 -14.22 11.13 -0.08
N ALA A 10 -14.38 11.88 -1.16
CA ALA A 10 -13.30 12.31 -2.02
C ALA A 10 -12.26 13.20 -1.33
N ASP A 11 -12.56 13.69 -0.15
CA ASP A 11 -11.69 14.63 0.56
C ASP A 11 -10.60 13.94 1.40
N ASP A 12 -10.57 12.62 1.46
CA ASP A 12 -9.52 11.94 2.21
C ASP A 12 -8.26 11.83 1.33
N THR A 13 -7.52 12.94 1.28
CA THR A 13 -6.26 13.02 0.54
C THR A 13 -5.05 12.74 1.42
N ARG A 14 -5.28 12.36 2.67
CA ARG A 14 -4.21 12.15 3.65
C ARG A 14 -3.35 10.95 3.25
N ILE A 15 -2.04 11.17 3.21
CA ILE A 15 -1.07 10.10 2.98
C ILE A 15 -0.63 9.56 4.33
N ARG A 16 -0.79 8.25 4.54
CA ARG A 16 -0.39 7.59 5.77
C ARG A 16 1.08 7.22 5.71
N ASP A 17 1.73 7.25 6.87
CA ASP A 17 3.14 6.91 7.00
C ASP A 17 3.28 5.65 7.85
N TYR A 18 4.08 4.71 7.36
CA TYR A 18 4.42 3.47 8.06
C TYR A 18 5.92 3.32 8.09
N SER A 19 6.42 2.42 8.91
CA SER A 19 7.84 2.12 8.97
C SER A 19 8.06 0.61 9.09
N GLN A 20 9.18 0.15 8.55
CA GLN A 20 9.58 -1.25 8.68
C GLN A 20 11.09 -1.35 8.52
N THR A 21 11.64 -2.47 8.96
CA THR A 21 13.08 -2.72 8.89
C THR A 21 13.43 -3.28 7.51
N VAL A 22 14.63 -2.94 7.02
CA VAL A 22 15.17 -3.47 5.78
C VAL A 22 15.16 -5.01 5.80
N ASP A 23 14.92 -5.61 4.65
CA ASP A 23 14.87 -7.07 4.45
C ASP A 23 13.79 -7.80 5.26
N THR A 24 12.81 -7.06 5.77
CA THR A 24 11.68 -7.64 6.49
C THR A 24 10.43 -7.50 5.62
N GLN A 25 9.68 -8.59 5.48
CA GLN A 25 8.40 -8.55 4.78
C GLN A 25 7.30 -8.20 5.77
N LYS A 26 6.49 -7.21 5.41
CA LYS A 26 5.32 -6.81 6.22
C LYS A 26 4.07 -6.90 5.38
N LEU A 27 3.01 -7.40 5.98
CA LEU A 27 1.71 -7.51 5.30
C LEU A 27 0.99 -6.15 5.38
N TYR A 28 0.59 -5.66 4.22
CA TYR A 28 -0.25 -4.47 4.10
C TYR A 28 -1.59 -4.89 3.52
N ARG A 29 -2.65 -4.34 4.10
CA ARG A 29 -4.02 -4.61 3.67
C ARG A 29 -4.70 -3.29 3.37
N VAL A 30 -5.26 -3.17 2.15
CA VAL A 30 -6.04 -2.00 1.75
C VAL A 30 -7.46 -2.45 1.54
N ASP A 31 -8.38 -1.87 2.30
CA ASP A 31 -9.78 -2.26 2.30
C ASP A 31 -10.59 -1.26 1.48
N PHE A 32 -11.07 -1.69 0.33
CA PHE A 32 -11.88 -0.89 -0.59
C PHE A 32 -13.38 -1.20 -0.45
N SER A 33 -13.80 -1.93 0.59
CA SER A 33 -15.19 -2.36 0.69
C SER A 33 -16.17 -1.19 0.78
N LYS A 34 -15.81 -0.11 1.46
CA LYS A 34 -16.69 1.06 1.55
C LYS A 34 -16.85 1.76 0.22
N VAL A 35 -15.77 1.85 -0.56
CA VAL A 35 -15.81 2.44 -1.90
C VAL A 35 -16.70 1.60 -2.82
N ALA A 36 -16.53 0.29 -2.78
CA ALA A 36 -17.32 -0.63 -3.60
C ALA A 36 -18.81 -0.55 -3.23
N THR A 37 -19.13 -0.51 -1.95
CA THR A 37 -20.51 -0.43 -1.46
C THR A 37 -21.17 0.86 -1.90
N GLU A 38 -20.48 1.99 -1.78
CA GLU A 38 -21.02 3.28 -2.19
C GLU A 38 -21.38 3.30 -3.67
N GLN A 39 -20.56 2.69 -4.51
CA GLN A 39 -20.78 2.67 -5.95
C GLN A 39 -21.60 1.46 -6.41
N SER A 40 -22.12 0.67 -5.47
CA SER A 40 -22.91 -0.54 -5.77
C SER A 40 -22.19 -1.47 -6.74
N THR A 41 -20.92 -1.69 -6.51
CA THR A 41 -20.06 -2.51 -7.37
C THR A 41 -19.07 -3.30 -6.52
N SER A 42 -18.11 -3.94 -7.17
CA SER A 42 -17.05 -4.68 -6.50
C SER A 42 -15.70 -4.34 -7.13
N VAL A 43 -14.64 -4.66 -6.42
CA VAL A 43 -13.28 -4.47 -6.94
C VAL A 43 -12.94 -5.64 -7.84
N SER A 44 -12.60 -5.37 -9.10
CA SER A 44 -12.25 -6.42 -10.06
C SER A 44 -10.75 -6.72 -10.06
N SER A 45 -9.91 -5.72 -9.80
CA SER A 45 -8.46 -5.94 -9.74
C SER A 45 -7.79 -4.84 -8.93
N VAL A 46 -6.60 -5.14 -8.41
CA VAL A 46 -5.79 -4.18 -7.67
C VAL A 46 -4.35 -4.27 -8.15
N SER A 47 -3.75 -3.11 -8.35
CA SER A 47 -2.35 -3.00 -8.76
C SER A 47 -1.57 -2.30 -7.66
N TRP A 48 -0.43 -2.88 -7.27
CA TRP A 48 0.50 -2.32 -6.29
C TRP A 48 1.73 -1.81 -7.03
N GLU A 49 2.13 -0.60 -6.73
CA GLU A 49 3.23 0.04 -7.45
C GLU A 49 4.06 0.90 -6.51
N SER A 50 5.38 0.86 -6.67
CA SER A 50 6.28 1.79 -5.98
C SER A 50 6.49 2.99 -6.87
N VAL A 51 6.27 4.18 -6.32
CA VAL A 51 6.42 5.44 -7.04
C VAL A 51 7.75 6.07 -6.64
N GLY A 52 8.48 6.61 -7.61
CA GLY A 52 9.71 7.30 -7.35
C GLY A 52 10.94 6.49 -7.71
N TYR A 53 12.08 6.96 -7.22
CA TYR A 53 13.39 6.46 -7.61
C TYR A 53 13.67 5.05 -7.09
N ARG A 54 13.39 4.83 -5.81
CA ARG A 54 13.65 3.53 -5.19
C ARG A 54 12.36 2.73 -5.10
N LYS A 55 12.46 1.45 -5.41
CA LYS A 55 11.29 0.58 -5.53
C LYS A 55 11.25 -0.44 -4.42
N MET A 56 10.06 -0.66 -3.87
CA MET A 56 9.81 -1.78 -2.97
C MET A 56 9.46 -3.03 -3.77
N SER A 57 9.64 -4.19 -3.13
CA SER A 57 9.22 -5.47 -3.68
C SER A 57 7.86 -5.85 -3.12
N PHE A 58 7.01 -6.40 -3.97
CA PHE A 58 5.68 -6.86 -3.60
C PHE A 58 5.58 -8.37 -3.83
N ALA A 59 5.04 -9.08 -2.84
CA ALA A 59 4.90 -10.51 -2.92
C ALA A 59 3.54 -10.94 -2.38
N SER A 60 3.06 -12.09 -2.88
CA SER A 60 1.81 -12.70 -2.41
C SER A 60 0.63 -11.74 -2.47
N GLU A 61 0.52 -11.00 -3.57
CA GLU A 61 -0.60 -10.09 -3.79
C GLU A 61 -1.89 -10.90 -3.90
N SER A 62 -2.92 -10.45 -3.22
CA SER A 62 -4.22 -11.11 -3.28
C SER A 62 -5.35 -10.10 -3.16
N LEU A 63 -6.52 -10.48 -3.65
CA LEU A 63 -7.72 -9.67 -3.58
C LEU A 63 -8.88 -10.59 -3.20
N SER A 64 -9.57 -10.25 -2.11
CA SER A 64 -10.70 -11.03 -1.62
C SER A 64 -11.73 -10.10 -1.01
N SER A 65 -12.97 -10.18 -1.48
CA SER A 65 -14.09 -9.40 -0.93
C SER A 65 -13.77 -7.90 -0.83
N ASN A 66 -13.19 -7.33 -1.89
CA ASN A 66 -12.84 -5.91 -1.99
C ASN A 66 -11.68 -5.50 -1.05
N VAL A 67 -10.94 -6.46 -0.53
CA VAL A 67 -9.78 -6.22 0.33
C VAL A 67 -8.54 -6.75 -0.36
N ALA A 68 -7.54 -5.89 -0.53
CA ALA A 68 -6.28 -6.22 -1.20
C ALA A 68 -5.17 -6.37 -0.18
N ASP A 69 -4.43 -7.47 -0.28
CA ASP A 69 -3.28 -7.77 0.57
C ASP A 69 -2.02 -7.90 -0.26
N ALA A 70 -0.90 -7.46 0.31
CA ALA A 70 0.42 -7.72 -0.27
C ALA A 70 1.48 -7.67 0.82
N TYR A 71 2.54 -8.46 0.67
CA TYR A 71 3.72 -8.37 1.50
C TYR A 71 4.72 -7.43 0.84
N LEU A 72 5.17 -6.43 1.58
CA LEU A 72 6.09 -5.42 1.09
C LEU A 72 7.43 -5.54 1.78
N SER A 73 8.51 -5.40 1.01
CA SER A 73 9.87 -5.43 1.54
C SER A 73 10.78 -4.54 0.70
N ALA A 74 11.94 -4.21 1.25
CA ALA A 74 12.97 -3.47 0.54
C ALA A 74 14.34 -3.88 1.05
N ASP A 75 15.35 -3.83 0.17
CA ASP A 75 16.73 -4.16 0.50
C ASP A 75 17.61 -2.90 0.66
N TRP A 76 16.97 -1.77 0.88
CA TRP A 76 17.64 -0.47 1.03
C TRP A 76 16.95 0.31 2.15
N CYS A 77 17.62 1.33 2.70
CA CYS A 77 17.02 2.21 3.70
C CYS A 77 16.63 3.56 3.07
N GLY A 78 15.60 4.18 3.62
CA GLY A 78 15.08 5.44 3.12
C GLY A 78 13.55 5.43 3.09
N LYS A 79 12.96 6.30 2.30
CA LYS A 79 11.52 6.43 2.20
C LYS A 79 11.04 6.00 0.82
N ALA A 80 9.99 5.19 0.81
CA ALA A 80 9.30 4.78 -0.41
C ALA A 80 7.86 5.29 -0.37
N THR A 81 7.30 5.55 -1.55
CA THR A 81 5.87 5.84 -1.69
C THR A 81 5.24 4.72 -2.49
N VAL A 82 4.14 4.19 -1.97
CA VAL A 82 3.42 3.08 -2.60
C VAL A 82 2.08 3.61 -3.12
N LYS A 83 1.76 3.22 -4.34
CA LYS A 83 0.49 3.55 -4.99
C LYS A 83 -0.30 2.27 -5.17
N VAL A 84 -1.51 2.24 -4.65
CA VAL A 84 -2.41 1.10 -4.79
C VAL A 84 -3.61 1.55 -5.61
N THR A 85 -3.81 0.93 -6.77
CA THR A 85 -4.90 1.28 -7.67
C THR A 85 -5.91 0.14 -7.73
N ALA A 86 -7.14 0.43 -7.35
CA ALA A 86 -8.25 -0.52 -7.47
C ALA A 86 -9.04 -0.17 -8.72
N THR A 87 -9.30 -1.18 -9.55
CA THR A 87 -10.22 -1.06 -10.67
C THR A 87 -11.53 -1.73 -10.29
N LEU A 88 -12.61 -0.97 -10.33
CA LEU A 88 -13.94 -1.48 -9.97
C LEU A 88 -14.60 -2.12 -11.18
N ALA A 89 -15.56 -3.01 -10.91
CA ALA A 89 -16.26 -3.72 -11.98
C ALA A 89 -17.04 -2.77 -12.90
N ASN A 90 -17.39 -1.57 -12.42
CA ASN A 90 -18.06 -0.56 -13.24
C ASN A 90 -17.08 0.25 -14.12
N GLY A 91 -15.79 -0.09 -14.10
CA GLY A 91 -14.75 0.58 -14.90
C GLY A 91 -14.09 1.76 -14.24
N ARG A 92 -14.57 2.19 -13.08
CA ARG A 92 -13.96 3.31 -12.34
C ARG A 92 -12.74 2.83 -11.56
N THR A 93 -11.87 3.77 -11.23
CA THR A 93 -10.66 3.48 -10.46
C THR A 93 -10.65 4.28 -9.17
N ASN A 94 -9.96 3.72 -8.16
CA ASN A 94 -9.71 4.40 -6.90
C ASN A 94 -8.24 4.20 -6.54
N VAL A 95 -7.55 5.26 -6.16
CA VAL A 95 -6.11 5.24 -5.93
C VAL A 95 -5.81 5.67 -4.50
N VAL A 96 -4.94 4.92 -3.84
CA VAL A 96 -4.48 5.21 -2.48
C VAL A 96 -2.96 5.28 -2.50
N TYR A 97 -2.41 6.26 -1.78
CA TYR A 97 -0.97 6.39 -1.59
C TYR A 97 -0.63 6.25 -0.11
N PHE A 98 0.50 5.65 0.18
CA PHE A 98 1.08 5.68 1.52
C PHE A 98 2.60 5.65 1.43
N ASN A 99 3.25 6.15 2.48
CA ASN A 99 4.70 6.17 2.59
C ASN A 99 5.18 5.07 3.52
N VAL A 100 6.35 4.51 3.23
CA VAL A 100 7.01 3.53 4.08
C VAL A 100 8.44 3.99 4.32
N ASP A 101 8.79 4.19 5.58
CA ASP A 101 10.16 4.45 6.00
C ASP A 101 10.86 3.12 6.23
N ILE A 102 11.92 2.88 5.48
CA ILE A 102 12.72 1.66 5.60
C ILE A 102 13.91 1.97 6.48
N ASP A 103 14.01 1.27 7.59
CA ASP A 103 15.00 1.51 8.63
C ASP A 103 16.06 0.41 8.63
N ASP A 104 17.33 0.82 8.68
CA ASP A 104 18.43 -0.11 8.78
C ASP A 104 19.19 0.13 10.08
N PRO A 105 18.91 -0.66 11.12
CA PRO A 105 19.59 -0.48 12.41
C PRO A 105 21.10 -0.65 12.35
N GLU A 106 21.60 -1.52 11.48
CA GLU A 106 23.05 -1.70 11.32
C GLU A 106 23.70 -0.47 10.73
N TYR A 107 23.08 0.12 9.73
CA TYR A 107 23.56 1.35 9.12
C TYR A 107 23.65 2.47 10.16
N ARG A 108 22.61 2.61 10.98
CA ARG A 108 22.61 3.61 12.05
C ARG A 108 23.73 3.40 13.04
N THR A 109 24.02 2.15 13.37
CA THR A 109 25.10 1.81 14.28
C THR A 109 26.43 2.27 13.72
N TYR A 110 26.66 2.05 12.43
CA TYR A 110 27.92 2.42 11.78
C TYR A 110 28.05 3.91 11.48
N SER A 111 26.95 4.61 11.37
CA SER A 111 26.97 6.02 10.98
C SER A 111 27.28 6.98 12.12
N ARG A 112 27.58 6.47 13.28
CA ARG A 112 27.93 7.28 14.45
C ARG A 112 29.40 7.72 14.42
#